data_176313d9d69e6a27913487338b3465a7
#
_entry.id   176313d9d69e6a27913487338b3465a7
#
_cell.length_a   1.000
_cell.length_b   1.000
_cell.length_c   1.000
_cell.angle_alpha   90.00
_cell.angle_beta   90.00
_cell.angle_gamma   90.00
#
_symmetry.space_group_name_H-M   'P 1'
#
loop_
_entity.id
_entity.type
_entity.pdbx_description
1 polymer ?
#
loop_
_entity_poly.entity_id
_entity_poly.type
_entity_poly.pdbx_seq_one_letter_code
_entity_poly.pdbx_strand_id
1 'polypeptide(L)'
;MTTPPDAATRPPRGISPGRYPITVLGVLIVAYTFNFLDRQILGILAGPIKADLGLTDSQLGLMGGLAFALFYTGLGIPVAWLADRWSRTWIMTGALALWSGFTALSGFATGFWSLFLARMGVGIGEAGGVAPAYSLIADYFPKTQRARALAAYSFGIPIGSALGILFGGLIAHAIDWRAAFTIVGAAGIAFAPIFRLIVKEPRRGAYDEPPVDPVPPLAEQAPAAPPPGAVALLLRKPSFWLISLGAAASSVCGYGVAFWLPSFFERSLGMSLVDRSIFLGIITLVGGVIGVWAGGWLGDRLGPKLPAAYLLVPAGAFLIALPCFFLAIQSQSLALAFVLFIIPQGLNLAWLGPVITAVQHLVPVAQRSVASACFLFVNNLIGLGLGTWYFGAVSDALTPRFGEESLRYAIYSGLAFYLVASALFVIGARRLKHDWVA
;
A
#
# COMPACT_ATOMS: atom_id res chain seq x y z
N MET A 1 57.97 -5.28 7.77
CA MET A 1 57.12 -5.61 6.60
C MET A 1 55.70 -5.26 7.00
N THR A 2 55.23 -4.08 6.59
CA THR A 2 53.89 -3.56 6.89
C THR A 2 52.99 -3.98 5.74
N THR A 3 51.99 -4.80 6.04
CA THR A 3 50.91 -5.17 5.15
C THR A 3 50.14 -3.93 4.70
N PRO A 4 49.82 -3.76 3.42
CA PRO A 4 49.06 -2.60 2.96
C PRO A 4 47.59 -2.73 3.42
N PRO A 5 46.91 -1.59 3.74
CA PRO A 5 45.51 -1.61 4.17
C PRO A 5 44.59 -1.99 3.03
N ASP A 6 43.72 -2.81 3.39
CA ASP A 6 42.60 -3.49 2.81
C ASP A 6 41.95 -2.86 1.57
N ALA A 7 41.93 -3.65 0.48
CA ALA A 7 41.26 -3.33 -0.80
C ALA A 7 39.71 -3.51 -0.73
N ALA A 8 39.15 -3.80 0.46
CA ALA A 8 37.75 -4.23 0.64
C ALA A 8 36.72 -3.09 0.78
N THR A 9 37.15 -1.82 0.86
CA THR A 9 36.24 -0.70 1.14
C THR A 9 35.97 0.24 -0.02
N ARG A 10 36.44 -0.07 -1.24
CA ARG A 10 36.16 0.81 -2.38
C ARG A 10 34.81 0.50 -3.01
N PRO A 11 33.89 1.50 -3.13
CA PRO A 11 32.68 1.36 -3.93
C PRO A 11 33.06 1.00 -5.38
N PRO A 12 32.19 0.27 -6.10
CA PRO A 12 32.47 -0.14 -7.47
C PRO A 12 32.89 1.05 -8.32
N ARG A 13 34.05 0.90 -9.03
CA ARG A 13 34.63 1.94 -9.90
C ARG A 13 33.55 2.41 -10.89
N GLY A 14 33.25 3.72 -10.87
CA GLY A 14 32.37 4.38 -11.83
C GLY A 14 31.09 5.03 -11.25
N ILE A 15 30.84 4.96 -9.94
CA ILE A 15 29.67 5.59 -9.31
C ILE A 15 30.15 6.69 -8.37
N SER A 16 29.84 7.96 -8.70
CA SER A 16 30.11 9.09 -7.79
C SER A 16 29.34 8.88 -6.49
N PRO A 17 30.01 8.85 -5.30
CA PRO A 17 29.37 8.50 -4.05
C PRO A 17 28.48 9.63 -3.51
N GLY A 18 27.35 9.93 -4.15
CA GLY A 18 26.44 10.96 -3.66
C GLY A 18 25.15 11.12 -4.47
N ARG A 19 25.19 11.00 -5.79
CA ARG A 19 24.02 11.23 -6.65
C ARG A 19 23.29 9.96 -7.09
N TYR A 20 24.01 8.88 -7.31
CA TYR A 20 23.42 7.67 -7.86
C TYR A 20 22.38 6.99 -6.95
N PRO A 21 22.57 6.81 -5.63
CA PRO A 21 21.53 6.30 -4.74
C PRO A 21 20.23 7.13 -4.77
N ILE A 22 20.37 8.47 -4.88
CA ILE A 22 19.21 9.39 -4.99
C ILE A 22 18.48 9.17 -6.33
N THR A 23 19.22 9.00 -7.43
CA THR A 23 18.64 8.66 -8.74
C THR A 23 17.90 7.32 -8.68
N VAL A 24 18.51 6.30 -8.08
CA VAL A 24 17.86 4.99 -7.89
C VAL A 24 16.58 5.13 -7.08
N LEU A 25 16.62 5.88 -5.98
CA LEU A 25 15.43 6.15 -5.17
C LEU A 25 14.33 6.84 -5.99
N GLY A 26 14.68 7.83 -6.79
CA GLY A 26 13.74 8.50 -7.70
C GLY A 26 13.09 7.53 -8.68
N VAL A 27 13.85 6.63 -9.29
CA VAL A 27 13.36 5.61 -10.22
C VAL A 27 12.48 4.57 -9.50
N LEU A 28 12.83 4.20 -8.26
CA LEU A 28 11.99 3.33 -7.42
C LEU A 28 10.66 4.01 -7.05
N ILE A 29 10.67 5.32 -6.75
CA ILE A 29 9.45 6.10 -6.50
C ILE A 29 8.57 6.11 -7.75
N VAL A 30 9.13 6.30 -8.94
CA VAL A 30 8.37 6.26 -10.20
C VAL A 30 7.77 4.86 -10.42
N ALA A 31 8.53 3.79 -10.19
CA ALA A 31 7.99 2.42 -10.28
C ALA A 31 6.82 2.20 -9.31
N TYR A 32 6.94 2.72 -8.08
CA TYR A 32 5.88 2.62 -7.07
C TYR A 32 4.67 3.52 -7.41
N THR A 33 4.91 4.65 -8.07
CA THR A 33 3.87 5.51 -8.64
C THR A 33 3.05 4.76 -9.68
N PHE A 34 3.67 4.04 -10.62
CA PHE A 34 2.96 3.19 -11.58
C PHE A 34 2.10 2.13 -10.89
N ASN A 35 2.61 1.49 -9.84
CA ASN A 35 1.87 0.50 -9.08
C ASN A 35 0.55 1.04 -8.51
N PHE A 36 0.59 2.21 -7.85
CA PHE A 36 -0.61 2.83 -7.29
C PHE A 36 -1.51 3.48 -8.34
N LEU A 37 -0.95 3.95 -9.45
CA LEU A 37 -1.69 4.46 -10.58
C LEU A 37 -2.61 3.37 -11.16
N ASP A 38 -2.08 2.16 -11.37
CA ASP A 38 -2.82 1.02 -11.89
C ASP A 38 -3.95 0.55 -10.97
N ARG A 39 -3.80 0.73 -9.67
CA ARG A 39 -4.85 0.40 -8.69
C ARG A 39 -6.02 1.38 -8.75
N GLN A 40 -5.75 2.67 -8.96
CA GLN A 40 -6.78 3.70 -8.92
C GLN A 40 -7.56 3.85 -10.22
N ILE A 41 -6.97 3.48 -11.35
CA ILE A 41 -7.61 3.64 -12.66
C ILE A 41 -8.93 2.87 -12.77
N LEU A 42 -9.04 1.68 -12.17
CA LEU A 42 -10.28 0.91 -12.17
C LEU A 42 -11.40 1.62 -11.39
N GLY A 43 -11.07 2.24 -10.25
CA GLY A 43 -12.05 2.95 -9.42
C GLY A 43 -12.63 4.19 -10.09
N ILE A 44 -11.77 5.03 -10.72
CA ILE A 44 -12.24 6.23 -11.41
C ILE A 44 -13.05 5.89 -12.66
N LEU A 45 -12.78 4.75 -13.29
CA LEU A 45 -13.45 4.28 -14.50
C LEU A 45 -14.59 3.30 -14.22
N ALA A 46 -14.95 3.05 -12.95
CA ALA A 46 -15.97 2.07 -12.58
C ALA A 46 -17.33 2.35 -13.26
N GLY A 47 -17.76 3.61 -13.36
CA GLY A 47 -18.99 4.00 -14.05
C GLY A 47 -19.00 3.63 -15.55
N PRO A 48 -18.06 4.15 -16.35
CA PRO A 48 -17.94 3.79 -17.76
C PRO A 48 -17.80 2.28 -18.02
N ILE A 49 -16.99 1.57 -17.21
CA ILE A 49 -16.81 0.11 -17.34
C ILE A 49 -18.12 -0.62 -17.04
N LYS A 50 -18.82 -0.21 -15.96
CA LYS A 50 -20.12 -0.78 -15.60
C LYS A 50 -21.14 -0.66 -16.73
N ALA A 51 -21.24 0.53 -17.32
CA ALA A 51 -22.19 0.80 -18.37
C ALA A 51 -21.89 -0.01 -19.66
N ASP A 52 -20.60 -0.12 -20.02
CA ASP A 52 -20.18 -0.77 -21.27
C ASP A 52 -20.21 -2.31 -21.17
N LEU A 53 -19.81 -2.88 -20.03
CA LEU A 53 -19.75 -4.33 -19.84
C LEU A 53 -20.97 -4.92 -19.12
N GLY A 54 -21.97 -4.12 -18.74
CA GLY A 54 -23.18 -4.56 -18.04
C GLY A 54 -22.92 -5.18 -16.66
N LEU A 55 -21.96 -4.65 -15.90
CA LEU A 55 -21.52 -5.23 -14.64
C LEU A 55 -22.33 -4.73 -13.44
N THR A 56 -22.41 -5.54 -12.39
CA THR A 56 -22.92 -5.11 -11.08
C THR A 56 -21.83 -4.42 -10.25
N ASP A 57 -22.24 -3.70 -9.20
CA ASP A 57 -21.30 -3.09 -8.27
C ASP A 57 -20.49 -4.16 -7.53
N SER A 58 -21.09 -5.28 -7.15
CA SER A 58 -20.41 -6.43 -6.55
C SER A 58 -19.29 -6.97 -7.46
N GLN A 59 -19.57 -7.10 -8.75
CA GLN A 59 -18.59 -7.60 -9.72
C GLN A 59 -17.41 -6.64 -9.87
N LEU A 60 -17.67 -5.33 -9.95
CA LEU A 60 -16.62 -4.31 -9.97
C LEU A 60 -15.79 -4.31 -8.69
N GLY A 61 -16.46 -4.40 -7.54
CA GLY A 61 -15.80 -4.50 -6.25
C GLY A 61 -14.91 -5.74 -6.12
N LEU A 62 -15.32 -6.90 -6.65
CA LEU A 62 -14.50 -8.11 -6.70
C LEU A 62 -13.22 -7.90 -7.52
N MET A 63 -13.32 -7.22 -8.65
CA MET A 63 -12.15 -6.93 -9.52
C MET A 63 -11.20 -5.90 -8.90
N GLY A 64 -11.73 -4.91 -8.19
CA GLY A 64 -10.93 -3.89 -7.50
C GLY A 64 -10.23 -4.41 -6.24
N GLY A 65 -10.75 -5.48 -5.65
CA GLY A 65 -10.28 -6.03 -4.36
C GLY A 65 -9.77 -7.46 -4.45
N LEU A 66 -10.68 -8.42 -4.35
CA LEU A 66 -10.34 -9.82 -4.13
C LEU A 66 -9.50 -10.43 -5.25
N ALA A 67 -9.83 -10.14 -6.52
CA ALA A 67 -9.09 -10.63 -7.66
C ALA A 67 -7.60 -10.24 -7.60
N PHE A 68 -7.35 -9.03 -7.18
CA PHE A 68 -6.00 -8.50 -7.01
C PHE A 68 -5.34 -8.99 -5.71
N ALA A 69 -6.04 -8.82 -4.56
CA ALA A 69 -5.47 -9.05 -3.23
C ALA A 69 -5.02 -10.49 -3.01
N LEU A 70 -5.75 -11.48 -3.53
CA LEU A 70 -5.45 -12.89 -3.36
C LEU A 70 -4.07 -13.24 -3.93
N PHE A 71 -3.80 -12.81 -5.16
CA PHE A 71 -2.53 -13.10 -5.84
C PHE A 71 -1.41 -12.18 -5.38
N TYR A 72 -1.67 -10.90 -5.20
CA TYR A 72 -0.71 -9.95 -4.65
C TYR A 72 -0.17 -10.42 -3.29
N THR A 73 -1.08 -10.82 -2.40
CA THR A 73 -0.70 -11.21 -1.04
C THR A 73 -0.12 -12.62 -1.00
N GLY A 74 -0.73 -13.58 -1.73
CA GLY A 74 -0.31 -14.97 -1.75
C GLY A 74 1.06 -15.16 -2.40
N LEU A 75 1.34 -14.45 -3.49
CA LEU A 75 2.62 -14.52 -4.19
C LEU A 75 3.71 -13.62 -3.61
N GLY A 76 3.35 -12.66 -2.76
CA GLY A 76 4.32 -11.76 -2.13
C GLY A 76 5.43 -12.52 -1.38
N ILE A 77 5.08 -13.59 -0.67
CA ILE A 77 6.06 -14.41 0.08
C ILE A 77 6.98 -15.20 -0.86
N PRO A 78 6.47 -16.00 -1.84
CA PRO A 78 7.33 -16.68 -2.80
C PRO A 78 8.24 -15.75 -3.60
N VAL A 79 7.74 -14.59 -4.01
CA VAL A 79 8.53 -13.62 -4.77
C VAL A 79 9.58 -12.94 -3.90
N ALA A 80 9.29 -12.63 -2.63
CA ALA A 80 10.30 -12.15 -1.69
C ALA A 80 11.41 -13.20 -1.49
N TRP A 81 11.06 -14.49 -1.34
CA TRP A 81 12.02 -15.58 -1.26
C TRP A 81 12.89 -15.70 -2.53
N LEU A 82 12.30 -15.49 -3.71
CA LEU A 82 13.02 -15.46 -4.98
C LEU A 82 13.97 -14.25 -5.04
N ALA A 83 13.52 -13.08 -4.57
CA ALA A 83 14.32 -11.85 -4.52
C ALA A 83 15.54 -11.96 -3.60
N ASP A 84 15.47 -12.80 -2.56
CA ASP A 84 16.64 -13.10 -1.70
C ASP A 84 17.72 -13.93 -2.41
N ARG A 85 17.40 -14.61 -3.51
CA ARG A 85 18.30 -15.53 -4.22
C ARG A 85 18.70 -15.05 -5.61
N TRP A 86 17.83 -14.29 -6.26
CA TRP A 86 18.04 -13.77 -7.61
C TRP A 86 18.27 -12.26 -7.61
N SER A 87 18.53 -11.70 -8.80
CA SER A 87 18.66 -10.27 -9.00
C SER A 87 17.32 -9.57 -8.77
N ARG A 88 17.29 -8.71 -7.75
CA ARG A 88 16.09 -7.91 -7.38
C ARG A 88 15.70 -6.95 -8.49
N THR A 89 16.68 -6.41 -9.21
CA THR A 89 16.44 -5.50 -10.33
C THR A 89 15.77 -6.23 -11.50
N TRP A 90 16.13 -7.47 -11.81
CA TRP A 90 15.45 -8.26 -12.83
C TRP A 90 14.04 -8.68 -12.42
N ILE A 91 13.86 -9.06 -11.14
CA ILE A 91 12.52 -9.40 -10.61
C ILE A 91 11.61 -8.19 -10.72
N MET A 92 12.07 -6.99 -10.30
CA MET A 92 11.26 -5.77 -10.41
C MET A 92 10.99 -5.38 -11.86
N THR A 93 11.96 -5.54 -12.76
CA THR A 93 11.76 -5.26 -14.20
C THR A 93 10.69 -6.18 -14.79
N GLY A 94 10.81 -7.48 -14.54
CA GLY A 94 9.81 -8.44 -15.00
C GLY A 94 8.44 -8.23 -14.37
N ALA A 95 8.40 -7.94 -13.08
CA ALA A 95 7.19 -7.59 -12.35
C ALA A 95 6.50 -6.36 -12.95
N LEU A 96 7.26 -5.27 -13.17
CA LEU A 96 6.77 -4.03 -13.78
C LEU A 96 6.20 -4.28 -15.19
N ALA A 97 6.93 -5.01 -16.03
CA ALA A 97 6.46 -5.34 -17.37
C ALA A 97 5.19 -6.22 -17.33
N LEU A 98 5.14 -7.19 -16.39
CA LEU A 98 4.01 -8.10 -16.27
C LEU A 98 2.73 -7.40 -15.82
N TRP A 99 2.78 -6.63 -14.69
CA TRP A 99 1.55 -5.95 -14.25
C TRP A 99 1.10 -4.89 -15.24
N SER A 100 2.04 -4.13 -15.84
CA SER A 100 1.69 -3.12 -16.84
C SER A 100 1.13 -3.76 -18.11
N GLY A 101 1.63 -4.95 -18.49
CA GLY A 101 1.06 -5.74 -19.59
C GLY A 101 -0.38 -6.16 -19.32
N PHE A 102 -0.68 -6.66 -18.12
CA PHE A 102 -2.05 -7.00 -17.73
C PHE A 102 -2.94 -5.75 -17.54
N THR A 103 -2.37 -4.62 -17.14
CA THR A 103 -3.08 -3.33 -17.16
C THR A 103 -3.47 -2.97 -18.59
N ALA A 104 -2.55 -3.02 -19.56
CA ALA A 104 -2.87 -2.78 -20.96
C ALA A 104 -3.91 -3.78 -21.49
N LEU A 105 -3.80 -5.07 -21.15
CA LEU A 105 -4.76 -6.11 -21.51
C LEU A 105 -6.16 -5.86 -20.93
N SER A 106 -6.26 -5.18 -19.78
CA SER A 106 -7.57 -4.78 -19.21
C SER A 106 -8.37 -3.89 -20.16
N GLY A 107 -7.70 -3.09 -21.01
CA GLY A 107 -8.36 -2.28 -22.05
C GLY A 107 -9.02 -3.09 -23.18
N PHE A 108 -8.68 -4.36 -23.33
CA PHE A 108 -9.29 -5.26 -24.32
C PHE A 108 -10.38 -6.17 -23.73
N ALA A 109 -10.78 -5.91 -22.48
CA ALA A 109 -11.79 -6.72 -21.82
C ALA A 109 -13.16 -6.59 -22.48
N THR A 110 -13.84 -7.73 -22.68
CA THR A 110 -15.17 -7.83 -23.31
C THR A 110 -16.27 -8.23 -22.35
N GLY A 111 -15.93 -8.43 -21.06
CA GLY A 111 -16.88 -8.83 -20.03
C GLY A 111 -16.20 -9.07 -18.69
N PHE A 112 -16.98 -9.54 -17.71
CA PHE A 112 -16.51 -9.76 -16.35
C PHE A 112 -15.24 -10.62 -16.28
N TRP A 113 -15.26 -11.81 -16.89
CA TRP A 113 -14.16 -12.78 -16.73
C TRP A 113 -12.85 -12.30 -17.38
N SER A 114 -12.92 -11.66 -18.54
CA SER A 114 -11.71 -11.14 -19.21
C SER A 114 -11.05 -10.03 -18.35
N LEU A 115 -11.85 -9.12 -17.80
CA LEU A 115 -11.34 -8.07 -16.93
C LEU A 115 -10.86 -8.63 -15.58
N PHE A 116 -11.61 -9.58 -15.00
CA PHE A 116 -11.25 -10.22 -13.73
C PHE A 116 -9.90 -10.94 -13.83
N LEU A 117 -9.69 -11.73 -14.88
CA LEU A 117 -8.41 -12.42 -15.12
C LEU A 117 -7.26 -11.45 -15.37
N ALA A 118 -7.50 -10.38 -16.10
CA ALA A 118 -6.50 -9.33 -16.28
C ALA A 118 -6.11 -8.68 -14.93
N ARG A 119 -7.09 -8.38 -14.07
CA ARG A 119 -6.83 -7.84 -12.73
C ARG A 119 -6.08 -8.83 -11.81
N MET A 120 -6.37 -10.12 -11.92
CA MET A 120 -5.55 -11.17 -11.26
C MET A 120 -4.10 -11.10 -11.73
N GLY A 121 -3.87 -10.98 -13.04
CA GLY A 121 -2.54 -10.87 -13.63
C GLY A 121 -1.79 -9.62 -13.16
N VAL A 122 -2.49 -8.49 -12.99
CA VAL A 122 -1.90 -7.29 -12.35
C VAL A 122 -1.44 -7.62 -10.93
N GLY A 123 -2.27 -8.28 -10.10
CA GLY A 123 -1.91 -8.68 -8.74
C GLY A 123 -0.69 -9.62 -8.68
N ILE A 124 -0.58 -10.57 -9.63
CA ILE A 124 0.59 -11.45 -9.78
C ILE A 124 1.85 -10.63 -10.03
N GLY A 125 1.79 -9.69 -10.98
CA GLY A 125 2.93 -8.84 -11.32
C GLY A 125 3.35 -7.94 -10.17
N GLU A 126 2.39 -7.25 -9.54
CA GLU A 126 2.69 -6.31 -8.46
C GLU A 126 3.29 -6.96 -7.20
N ALA A 127 3.08 -8.26 -6.97
CA ALA A 127 3.72 -9.00 -5.89
C ALA A 127 5.25 -8.91 -5.93
N GLY A 128 5.84 -8.67 -7.12
CA GLY A 128 7.29 -8.51 -7.32
C GLY A 128 7.81 -7.08 -7.10
N GLY A 129 7.00 -6.13 -6.68
CA GLY A 129 7.38 -4.72 -6.59
C GLY A 129 8.00 -4.33 -5.23
N VAL A 130 7.25 -4.48 -4.15
CA VAL A 130 7.55 -3.81 -2.86
C VAL A 130 8.72 -4.45 -2.11
N ALA A 131 8.75 -5.77 -1.95
CA ALA A 131 9.79 -6.45 -1.17
C ALA A 131 11.19 -6.27 -1.77
N PRO A 132 11.40 -6.46 -3.10
CA PRO A 132 12.68 -6.16 -3.72
C PRO A 132 13.08 -4.69 -3.62
N ALA A 133 12.12 -3.74 -3.73
CA ALA A 133 12.40 -2.31 -3.61
C ALA A 133 12.94 -1.96 -2.21
N TYR A 134 12.33 -2.48 -1.15
CA TYR A 134 12.80 -2.27 0.22
C TYR A 134 14.21 -2.82 0.42
N SER A 135 14.49 -4.01 -0.13
CA SER A 135 15.82 -4.62 -0.07
C SER A 135 16.86 -3.80 -0.85
N LEU A 136 16.52 -3.28 -2.04
CA LEU A 136 17.40 -2.38 -2.80
C LEU A 136 17.69 -1.09 -2.03
N ILE A 137 16.67 -0.45 -1.45
CA ILE A 137 16.85 0.77 -0.64
C ILE A 137 17.78 0.49 0.54
N ALA A 138 17.66 -0.66 1.21
CA ALA A 138 18.53 -1.04 2.32
C ALA A 138 20.00 -1.15 1.90
N ASP A 139 20.27 -1.59 0.67
CA ASP A 139 21.63 -1.76 0.14
C ASP A 139 22.19 -0.50 -0.55
N TYR A 140 21.34 0.47 -0.90
CA TYR A 140 21.77 1.75 -1.48
C TYR A 140 21.99 2.86 -0.43
N PHE A 141 21.39 2.71 0.78
CA PHE A 141 21.44 3.74 1.81
C PHE A 141 21.99 3.19 3.13
N PRO A 142 22.90 3.96 3.81
CA PRO A 142 23.39 3.58 5.12
C PRO A 142 22.26 3.56 6.16
N LYS A 143 22.42 2.80 7.25
CA LYS A 143 21.42 2.62 8.31
C LYS A 143 20.80 3.95 8.80
N THR A 144 21.62 5.00 8.90
CA THR A 144 21.19 6.34 9.33
C THR A 144 20.26 7.08 8.36
N GLN A 145 20.21 6.67 7.07
CA GLN A 145 19.42 7.30 6.02
C GLN A 145 18.29 6.41 5.51
N ARG A 146 18.28 5.11 5.82
CA ARG A 146 17.27 4.13 5.33
C ARG A 146 15.84 4.56 5.64
N ALA A 147 15.57 5.03 6.86
CA ALA A 147 14.23 5.46 7.25
C ALA A 147 13.73 6.63 6.40
N ARG A 148 14.60 7.60 6.09
CA ARG A 148 14.25 8.73 5.22
C ARG A 148 14.03 8.29 3.77
N ALA A 149 14.85 7.38 3.26
CA ALA A 149 14.71 6.84 1.91
C ALA A 149 13.41 6.04 1.76
N LEU A 150 13.05 5.21 2.74
CA LEU A 150 11.78 4.48 2.77
C LEU A 150 10.57 5.43 2.89
N ALA A 151 10.68 6.49 3.70
CA ALA A 151 9.64 7.51 3.79
C ALA A 151 9.45 8.23 2.43
N ALA A 152 10.56 8.61 1.77
CA ALA A 152 10.50 9.20 0.43
C ALA A 152 9.90 8.24 -0.61
N TYR A 153 10.27 6.95 -0.58
CA TYR A 153 9.67 5.92 -1.42
C TYR A 153 8.15 5.82 -1.24
N SER A 154 7.67 5.96 0.00
CA SER A 154 6.24 5.89 0.32
C SER A 154 5.40 7.01 -0.28
N PHE A 155 6.01 8.13 -0.71
CA PHE A 155 5.29 9.17 -1.47
C PHE A 155 4.81 8.69 -2.84
N GLY A 156 5.36 7.60 -3.37
CA GLY A 156 4.80 6.93 -4.55
C GLY A 156 3.33 6.54 -4.39
N ILE A 157 2.86 6.30 -3.15
CA ILE A 157 1.45 5.95 -2.87
C ILE A 157 0.51 7.10 -3.23
N PRO A 158 0.56 8.27 -2.56
CA PRO A 158 -0.37 9.36 -2.85
C PRO A 158 -0.15 9.96 -4.25
N ILE A 159 1.09 10.02 -4.74
CA ILE A 159 1.39 10.52 -6.09
C ILE A 159 0.78 9.58 -7.14
N GLY A 160 1.03 8.29 -7.04
CA GLY A 160 0.51 7.29 -7.98
C GLY A 160 -1.01 7.24 -7.96
N SER A 161 -1.61 7.26 -6.77
CA SER A 161 -3.06 7.28 -6.63
C SER A 161 -3.70 8.52 -7.25
N ALA A 162 -3.14 9.70 -7.02
CA ALA A 162 -3.63 10.94 -7.61
C ALA A 162 -3.49 10.96 -9.14
N LEU A 163 -2.33 10.52 -9.66
CA LEU A 163 -2.08 10.45 -11.11
C LEU A 163 -2.97 9.41 -11.78
N GLY A 164 -3.25 8.28 -11.10
CA GLY A 164 -4.16 7.25 -11.61
C GLY A 164 -5.60 7.75 -11.76
N ILE A 165 -6.08 8.47 -10.75
CA ILE A 165 -7.38 9.12 -10.80
C ILE A 165 -7.41 10.18 -11.91
N LEU A 166 -6.42 11.06 -11.95
CA LEU A 166 -6.37 12.18 -12.89
C LEU A 166 -6.22 11.70 -14.34
N PHE A 167 -5.17 10.95 -14.65
CA PHE A 167 -4.90 10.50 -16.01
C PHE A 167 -5.91 9.45 -16.49
N GLY A 168 -6.34 8.53 -15.59
CA GLY A 168 -7.40 7.59 -15.91
C GLY A 168 -8.66 8.28 -16.38
N GLY A 169 -9.12 9.29 -15.64
CA GLY A 169 -10.33 10.04 -16.00
C GLY A 169 -10.16 10.94 -17.22
N LEU A 170 -9.02 11.66 -17.33
CA LEU A 170 -8.79 12.57 -18.47
C LEU A 170 -8.65 11.81 -19.80
N ILE A 171 -7.91 10.70 -19.82
CA ILE A 171 -7.77 9.88 -21.04
C ILE A 171 -9.12 9.25 -21.41
N ALA A 172 -9.85 8.74 -20.42
CA ALA A 172 -11.15 8.14 -20.69
C ALA A 172 -12.20 9.15 -21.17
N HIS A 173 -12.13 10.40 -20.71
CA HIS A 173 -12.97 11.47 -21.22
C HIS A 173 -12.62 11.85 -22.67
N ALA A 174 -11.32 11.89 -22.98
CA ALA A 174 -10.85 12.30 -24.30
C ALA A 174 -11.03 11.21 -25.38
N ILE A 175 -10.96 9.94 -24.99
CA ILE A 175 -11.01 8.79 -25.91
C ILE A 175 -12.08 7.78 -25.40
N ASP A 176 -11.70 6.90 -24.48
CA ASP A 176 -12.55 5.95 -23.78
C ASP A 176 -11.79 5.28 -22.61
N TRP A 177 -12.48 4.45 -21.82
CA TRP A 177 -11.87 3.76 -20.67
C TRP A 177 -10.85 2.67 -21.10
N ARG A 178 -11.01 2.09 -22.32
CA ARG A 178 -10.08 1.09 -22.86
C ARG A 178 -8.74 1.71 -23.19
N ALA A 179 -8.78 2.89 -23.83
CA ALA A 179 -7.58 3.69 -24.11
C ALA A 179 -6.84 4.07 -22.83
N ALA A 180 -7.55 4.40 -21.75
CA ALA A 180 -6.92 4.74 -20.48
C ALA A 180 -6.08 3.56 -19.93
N PHE A 181 -6.63 2.35 -19.91
CA PHE A 181 -5.88 1.15 -19.49
C PHE A 181 -4.71 0.84 -20.43
N THR A 182 -4.94 0.92 -21.73
CA THR A 182 -3.93 0.60 -22.75
C THR A 182 -2.75 1.57 -22.70
N ILE A 183 -3.02 2.88 -22.63
CA ILE A 183 -1.97 3.91 -22.60
C ILE A 183 -1.17 3.82 -21.31
N VAL A 184 -1.83 3.69 -20.16
CA VAL A 184 -1.15 3.57 -18.87
C VAL A 184 -0.31 2.31 -18.80
N GLY A 185 -0.86 1.17 -19.24
CA GLY A 185 -0.11 -0.08 -19.27
C GLY A 185 1.08 -0.02 -20.24
N ALA A 186 0.90 0.55 -21.43
CA ALA A 186 1.99 0.75 -22.38
C ALA A 186 3.11 1.66 -21.83
N ALA A 187 2.75 2.72 -21.11
CA ALA A 187 3.72 3.60 -20.45
C ALA A 187 4.56 2.84 -19.39
N GLY A 188 3.92 1.96 -18.60
CA GLY A 188 4.62 1.12 -17.62
C GLY A 188 5.52 0.08 -18.30
N ILE A 189 5.08 -0.56 -19.40
CA ILE A 189 5.91 -1.47 -20.20
C ILE A 189 7.14 -0.72 -20.75
N ALA A 190 6.95 0.50 -21.28
CA ALA A 190 8.05 1.32 -21.78
C ALA A 190 9.02 1.76 -20.68
N PHE A 191 8.53 1.93 -19.45
CA PHE A 191 9.35 2.28 -18.31
C PHE A 191 10.18 1.09 -17.78
N ALA A 192 9.77 -0.16 -17.97
CA ALA A 192 10.48 -1.34 -17.47
C ALA A 192 11.94 -1.44 -17.96
N PRO A 193 12.26 -1.29 -19.25
CA PRO A 193 13.65 -1.26 -19.70
C PRO A 193 14.42 -0.03 -19.17
N ILE A 194 13.79 1.14 -19.03
CA ILE A 194 14.40 2.33 -18.45
C ILE A 194 14.80 2.05 -17.00
N PHE A 195 13.90 1.45 -16.22
CA PHE A 195 14.18 1.00 -14.86
C PHE A 195 15.42 0.10 -14.82
N ARG A 196 15.49 -0.92 -15.70
CA ARG A 196 16.60 -1.87 -15.74
C ARG A 196 17.93 -1.23 -16.14
N LEU A 197 17.90 -0.25 -17.03
CA LEU A 197 19.12 0.47 -17.49
C LEU A 197 19.70 1.34 -16.37
N ILE A 198 18.84 1.98 -15.58
CA ILE A 198 19.28 2.94 -14.54
C ILE A 198 19.58 2.20 -13.23
N VAL A 199 18.72 1.28 -12.79
CA VAL A 199 18.89 0.61 -11.50
C VAL A 199 19.75 -0.64 -11.65
N LYS A 200 20.97 -0.58 -11.14
CA LYS A 200 21.90 -1.71 -11.11
C LYS A 200 21.69 -2.52 -9.83
N GLU A 201 22.05 -3.80 -9.88
CA GLU A 201 22.00 -4.66 -8.68
C GLU A 201 23.16 -4.27 -7.73
N PRO A 202 22.89 -3.80 -6.51
CA PRO A 202 23.94 -3.49 -5.55
C PRO A 202 24.45 -4.76 -4.89
N ARG A 203 25.65 -4.70 -4.31
CA ARG A 203 26.14 -5.77 -3.44
C ARG A 203 25.20 -5.89 -2.23
N ARG A 204 24.77 -7.12 -1.92
CA ARG A 204 23.90 -7.38 -0.77
C ARG A 204 24.64 -7.05 0.53
N GLY A 205 23.95 -6.37 1.45
CA GLY A 205 24.55 -5.94 2.71
C GLY A 205 25.65 -4.88 2.55
N ALA A 206 25.64 -4.08 1.47
CA ALA A 206 26.69 -3.11 1.18
C ALA A 206 26.97 -2.10 2.30
N TYR A 207 26.00 -1.84 3.15
CA TYR A 207 26.07 -0.97 4.33
C TYR A 207 25.77 -1.70 5.63
N ASP A 208 25.74 -3.02 5.64
CA ASP A 208 25.67 -3.80 6.86
C ASP A 208 27.10 -4.02 7.36
N GLU A 209 27.29 -3.98 8.66
CA GLU A 209 28.56 -4.31 9.27
C GLU A 209 28.93 -5.75 8.91
N PRO A 210 30.18 -6.04 8.54
CA PRO A 210 30.62 -7.42 8.44
C PRO A 210 30.28 -8.12 9.76
N PRO A 211 29.92 -9.41 9.74
CA PRO A 211 29.74 -10.15 10.97
C PRO A 211 30.99 -9.88 11.83
N VAL A 212 30.79 -9.33 13.01
CA VAL A 212 31.85 -9.26 14.02
C VAL A 212 32.43 -10.65 14.08
N ASP A 213 33.76 -10.75 14.02
CA ASP A 213 34.54 -11.99 13.94
C ASP A 213 33.84 -13.17 14.60
N PRO A 214 33.93 -14.38 14.03
CA PRO A 214 33.22 -15.53 14.55
C PRO A 214 33.48 -15.58 16.07
N VAL A 215 32.43 -15.33 16.86
CA VAL A 215 32.49 -15.49 18.29
C VAL A 215 33.16 -16.85 18.52
N PRO A 216 34.31 -16.92 19.23
CA PRO A 216 34.97 -18.19 19.50
C PRO A 216 33.91 -19.17 19.97
N PRO A 217 33.92 -20.44 19.54
CA PRO A 217 32.88 -21.36 19.91
C PRO A 217 32.80 -21.34 21.44
N LEU A 218 31.72 -20.76 21.96
CA LEU A 218 31.38 -20.84 23.37
C LEU A 218 31.30 -22.34 23.66
N ALA A 219 32.29 -22.81 24.37
CA ALA A 219 32.36 -24.18 24.84
C ALA A 219 30.98 -24.54 25.40
N GLU A 220 30.37 -25.55 24.83
CA GLU A 220 29.32 -26.40 25.38
C GLU A 220 28.34 -25.72 26.35
N GLN A 221 27.59 -24.76 25.89
CA GLN A 221 26.26 -24.54 26.43
C GLN A 221 25.31 -25.46 25.68
N ALA A 222 24.65 -26.35 26.42
CA ALA A 222 23.61 -27.23 25.86
C ALA A 222 22.71 -26.43 24.91
N PRO A 223 22.34 -26.96 23.71
CA PRO A 223 21.60 -26.23 22.72
C PRO A 223 20.27 -25.77 23.34
N ALA A 224 20.19 -24.48 23.68
CA ALA A 224 18.91 -23.88 23.98
C ALA A 224 18.02 -24.14 22.78
N ALA A 225 16.82 -24.67 23.00
CA ALA A 225 15.87 -24.93 21.94
C ALA A 225 15.79 -23.67 21.03
N PRO A 226 15.85 -23.84 19.69
CA PRO A 226 15.83 -22.71 18.79
C PRO A 226 14.63 -21.85 19.13
N PRO A 227 14.79 -20.50 19.23
CA PRO A 227 13.69 -19.63 19.61
C PRO A 227 12.51 -19.87 18.65
N PRO A 228 11.27 -19.88 19.15
CA PRO A 228 10.10 -20.13 18.32
C PRO A 228 10.12 -19.19 17.13
N GLY A 229 9.83 -19.70 15.93
CA GLY A 229 9.79 -18.89 14.72
C GLY A 229 8.84 -17.70 14.88
N ALA A 230 9.14 -16.56 14.26
CA ALA A 230 8.36 -15.33 14.38
C ALA A 230 6.84 -15.54 14.21
N VAL A 231 6.46 -16.39 13.27
CA VAL A 231 5.05 -16.72 13.00
C VAL A 231 4.40 -17.36 14.23
N ALA A 232 5.02 -18.39 14.80
CA ALA A 232 4.49 -19.08 15.98
C ALA A 232 4.40 -18.14 17.20
N LEU A 233 5.36 -17.23 17.34
CA LEU A 233 5.37 -16.23 18.40
C LEU A 233 4.21 -15.23 18.22
N LEU A 234 4.01 -14.72 17.02
CA LEU A 234 2.97 -13.74 16.71
C LEU A 234 1.56 -14.32 16.88
N LEU A 235 1.34 -15.53 16.37
CA LEU A 235 0.01 -16.18 16.46
C LEU A 235 -0.45 -16.38 17.91
N ARG A 236 0.49 -16.48 18.86
CA ARG A 236 0.21 -16.62 20.31
C ARG A 236 -0.03 -15.28 21.02
N LYS A 237 0.31 -14.13 20.38
CA LYS A 237 0.17 -12.81 20.99
C LYS A 237 -1.18 -12.17 20.64
N PRO A 238 -2.07 -11.95 21.63
CA PRO A 238 -3.36 -11.28 21.38
C PRO A 238 -3.18 -9.88 20.77
N SER A 239 -2.12 -9.14 21.15
CA SER A 239 -1.82 -7.82 20.57
C SER A 239 -1.62 -7.88 19.07
N PHE A 240 -1.00 -8.94 18.53
CA PHE A 240 -0.83 -9.11 17.08
C PHE A 240 -2.17 -9.15 16.35
N TRP A 241 -3.13 -9.93 16.85
CA TRP A 241 -4.45 -10.05 16.24
C TRP A 241 -5.27 -8.78 16.37
N LEU A 242 -5.25 -8.13 17.53
CA LEU A 242 -5.93 -6.86 17.75
C LEU A 242 -5.41 -5.76 16.82
N ILE A 243 -4.10 -5.69 16.64
CA ILE A 243 -3.46 -4.73 15.72
C ILE A 243 -3.79 -5.07 14.27
N SER A 244 -3.63 -6.34 13.88
CA SER A 244 -3.81 -6.77 12.48
C SER A 244 -5.27 -6.66 12.04
N LEU A 245 -6.22 -7.07 12.87
CA LEU A 245 -7.65 -6.96 12.57
C LEU A 245 -8.15 -5.51 12.65
N GLY A 246 -7.60 -4.71 13.56
CA GLY A 246 -7.88 -3.27 13.62
C GLY A 246 -7.43 -2.54 12.35
N ALA A 247 -6.21 -2.82 11.90
CA ALA A 247 -5.70 -2.29 10.64
C ALA A 247 -6.50 -2.81 9.44
N ALA A 248 -6.83 -4.11 9.42
CA ALA A 248 -7.65 -4.69 8.37
C ALA A 248 -9.04 -4.04 8.28
N ALA A 249 -9.70 -3.82 9.42
CA ALA A 249 -11.00 -3.11 9.47
C ALA A 249 -10.86 -1.68 8.91
N SER A 250 -9.84 -0.92 9.33
CA SER A 250 -9.62 0.42 8.76
C SER A 250 -9.35 0.38 7.26
N SER A 251 -8.62 -0.64 6.80
CA SER A 251 -8.30 -0.83 5.37
C SER A 251 -9.53 -1.25 4.55
N VAL A 252 -10.48 -2.03 5.11
CA VAL A 252 -11.77 -2.31 4.45
C VAL A 252 -12.49 -0.99 4.14
N CYS A 253 -12.59 -0.10 5.12
CA CYS A 253 -13.19 1.22 4.88
C CYS A 253 -12.37 2.05 3.91
N GLY A 254 -11.04 2.16 4.13
CA GLY A 254 -10.17 3.02 3.33
C GLY A 254 -10.11 2.62 1.85
N TYR A 255 -9.88 1.35 1.54
CA TYR A 255 -9.86 0.87 0.15
C TYR A 255 -11.26 0.91 -0.49
N GLY A 256 -12.31 0.57 0.28
CA GLY A 256 -13.67 0.64 -0.20
C GLY A 256 -14.10 2.05 -0.57
N VAL A 257 -13.89 3.02 0.33
CA VAL A 257 -14.19 4.44 0.06
C VAL A 257 -13.35 4.95 -1.11
N ALA A 258 -12.04 4.71 -1.12
CA ALA A 258 -11.16 5.18 -2.20
C ALA A 258 -11.60 4.68 -3.59
N PHE A 259 -12.07 3.43 -3.68
CA PHE A 259 -12.54 2.82 -4.92
C PHE A 259 -13.91 3.36 -5.35
N TRP A 260 -14.85 3.51 -4.40
CA TRP A 260 -16.24 3.84 -4.73
C TRP A 260 -16.58 5.33 -4.70
N LEU A 261 -15.71 6.16 -4.11
CA LEU A 261 -15.92 7.60 -4.03
C LEU A 261 -16.11 8.28 -5.41
N PRO A 262 -15.37 7.91 -6.49
CA PRO A 262 -15.63 8.42 -7.82
C PRO A 262 -17.05 8.13 -8.32
N SER A 263 -17.55 6.90 -8.11
CA SER A 263 -18.91 6.52 -8.50
C SER A 263 -19.98 7.22 -7.64
N PHE A 264 -19.69 7.48 -6.37
CA PHE A 264 -20.56 8.29 -5.52
C PHE A 264 -20.71 9.73 -6.06
N PHE A 265 -19.60 10.37 -6.43
CA PHE A 265 -19.64 11.72 -7.01
C PHE A 265 -20.39 11.76 -8.35
N GLU A 266 -20.29 10.70 -9.14
CA GLU A 266 -21.07 10.55 -10.38
C GLU A 266 -22.56 10.43 -10.10
N ARG A 267 -22.96 9.44 -9.29
CA ARG A 267 -24.36 9.05 -9.08
C ARG A 267 -25.13 10.05 -8.24
N SER A 268 -24.53 10.49 -7.10
CA SER A 268 -25.23 11.34 -6.14
C SER A 268 -25.08 12.83 -6.38
N LEU A 269 -24.00 13.28 -7.05
CA LEU A 269 -23.73 14.69 -7.30
C LEU A 269 -23.71 15.06 -8.78
N GLY A 270 -23.87 14.10 -9.70
CA GLY A 270 -23.89 14.35 -11.14
C GLY A 270 -22.59 14.91 -11.70
N MET A 271 -21.45 14.71 -11.01
CA MET A 271 -20.17 15.27 -11.45
C MET A 271 -19.66 14.60 -12.72
N SER A 272 -19.17 15.42 -13.66
CA SER A 272 -18.52 14.92 -14.87
C SER A 272 -17.26 14.10 -14.52
N LEU A 273 -16.83 13.22 -15.44
CA LEU A 273 -15.63 12.42 -15.25
C LEU A 273 -14.38 13.28 -15.04
N VAL A 274 -14.28 14.42 -15.74
CA VAL A 274 -13.16 15.36 -15.60
C VAL A 274 -13.17 16.03 -14.24
N ASP A 275 -14.32 16.58 -13.83
CA ASP A 275 -14.43 17.31 -12.57
C ASP A 275 -14.13 16.41 -11.38
N ARG A 276 -14.69 15.17 -11.34
CA ARG A 276 -14.41 14.22 -10.25
C ARG A 276 -12.96 13.74 -10.25
N SER A 277 -12.32 13.63 -11.43
CA SER A 277 -10.92 13.23 -11.53
C SER A 277 -9.98 14.29 -10.99
N ILE A 278 -10.22 15.56 -11.30
CA ILE A 278 -9.44 16.69 -10.75
C ILE A 278 -9.69 16.80 -9.25
N PHE A 279 -10.95 16.81 -8.84
CA PHE A 279 -11.36 16.96 -7.45
C PHE A 279 -10.75 15.88 -6.54
N LEU A 280 -10.93 14.61 -6.90
CA LEU A 280 -10.42 13.49 -6.12
C LEU A 280 -8.90 13.33 -6.24
N GLY A 281 -8.31 13.65 -7.40
CA GLY A 281 -6.87 13.64 -7.59
C GLY A 281 -6.17 14.60 -6.63
N ILE A 282 -6.68 15.83 -6.49
CA ILE A 282 -6.12 16.83 -5.55
C ILE A 282 -6.33 16.39 -4.11
N ILE A 283 -7.53 15.92 -3.73
CA ILE A 283 -7.81 15.42 -2.37
C ILE A 283 -6.86 14.28 -2.01
N THR A 284 -6.66 13.33 -2.93
CA THR A 284 -5.80 12.16 -2.71
C THR A 284 -4.34 12.57 -2.57
N LEU A 285 -3.86 13.49 -3.42
CA LEU A 285 -2.50 14.00 -3.34
C LEU A 285 -2.25 14.76 -2.04
N VAL A 286 -3.04 15.78 -1.79
CA VAL A 286 -2.85 16.69 -0.64
C VAL A 286 -3.09 15.95 0.67
N GLY A 287 -4.24 15.28 0.80
CA GLY A 287 -4.57 14.51 1.98
C GLY A 287 -3.58 13.38 2.24
N GLY A 288 -3.22 12.63 1.18
CA GLY A 288 -2.29 11.51 1.28
C GLY A 288 -0.89 11.93 1.73
N VAL A 289 -0.32 12.97 1.14
CA VAL A 289 1.01 13.49 1.53
C VAL A 289 1.01 13.97 2.98
N ILE A 290 0.02 14.77 3.36
CA ILE A 290 -0.12 15.27 4.74
C ILE A 290 -0.30 14.11 5.72
N GLY A 291 -1.13 13.12 5.38
CA GLY A 291 -1.44 12.00 6.25
C GLY A 291 -0.26 11.09 6.52
N VAL A 292 0.49 10.70 5.50
CA VAL A 292 1.71 9.89 5.64
C VAL A 292 2.74 10.62 6.49
N TRP A 293 2.96 11.91 6.22
CA TRP A 293 3.91 12.72 6.97
C TRP A 293 3.49 12.92 8.44
N ALA A 294 2.25 13.32 8.68
CA ALA A 294 1.75 13.59 10.02
C ALA A 294 1.67 12.33 10.89
N GLY A 295 1.27 11.19 10.30
CA GLY A 295 1.22 9.91 10.99
C GLY A 295 2.60 9.44 11.43
N GLY A 296 3.59 9.53 10.56
CA GLY A 296 5.00 9.23 10.89
C GLY A 296 5.53 10.15 11.99
N TRP A 297 5.36 11.48 11.84
CA TRP A 297 5.81 12.47 12.81
C TRP A 297 5.19 12.28 14.20
N LEU A 298 3.89 12.03 14.27
CA LEU A 298 3.20 11.76 15.55
C LEU A 298 3.68 10.46 16.18
N GLY A 299 3.87 9.41 15.38
CA GLY A 299 4.41 8.13 15.85
C GLY A 299 5.79 8.28 16.46
N ASP A 300 6.69 8.97 15.77
CA ASP A 300 8.07 9.20 16.22
C ASP A 300 8.15 10.07 17.48
N ARG A 301 7.24 11.05 17.61
CA ARG A 301 7.25 11.98 18.75
C ARG A 301 6.60 11.40 20.00
N LEU A 302 5.54 10.63 19.86
CA LEU A 302 4.73 10.14 20.98
C LEU A 302 5.08 8.69 21.35
N GLY A 303 5.40 7.84 20.37
CA GLY A 303 5.65 6.42 20.56
C GLY A 303 6.76 6.09 21.56
N PRO A 304 7.95 6.72 21.51
CA PRO A 304 9.03 6.48 22.47
C PRO A 304 8.66 6.81 23.90
N LYS A 305 7.77 7.79 24.11
CA LYS A 305 7.31 8.19 25.44
C LYS A 305 6.17 7.30 25.96
N LEU A 306 5.32 6.84 25.06
CA LEU A 306 4.14 6.05 25.37
C LEU A 306 3.93 5.01 24.26
N PRO A 307 4.37 3.74 24.41
CA PRO A 307 4.18 2.69 23.40
C PRO A 307 2.73 2.54 22.94
N ALA A 308 1.76 2.75 23.83
CA ALA A 308 0.34 2.76 23.47
C ALA A 308 -0.02 3.81 22.41
N ALA A 309 0.77 4.90 22.27
CA ALA A 309 0.53 5.94 21.29
C ALA A 309 0.60 5.42 19.85
N TYR A 310 1.41 4.39 19.57
CA TYR A 310 1.45 3.76 18.24
C TYR A 310 0.10 3.23 17.77
N LEU A 311 -0.83 2.94 18.70
CA LEU A 311 -2.19 2.49 18.40
C LEU A 311 -3.25 3.56 18.70
N LEU A 312 -3.03 4.41 19.72
CA LEU A 312 -4.00 5.45 20.10
C LEU A 312 -4.05 6.59 19.08
N VAL A 313 -2.92 6.93 18.44
CA VAL A 313 -2.87 7.96 17.37
C VAL A 313 -3.76 7.55 16.20
N PRO A 314 -3.59 6.37 15.57
CA PRO A 314 -4.48 5.96 14.49
C PRO A 314 -5.93 5.73 14.95
N ALA A 315 -6.17 5.25 16.18
CA ALA A 315 -7.52 5.14 16.71
C ALA A 315 -8.23 6.50 16.77
N GLY A 316 -7.55 7.53 17.28
CA GLY A 316 -8.06 8.91 17.29
C GLY A 316 -8.26 9.48 15.89
N ALA A 317 -7.33 9.19 14.96
CA ALA A 317 -7.44 9.59 13.57
C ALA A 317 -8.72 9.05 12.91
N PHE A 318 -9.05 7.78 13.11
CA PHE A 318 -10.27 7.17 12.55
C PHE A 318 -11.54 7.73 13.18
N LEU A 319 -11.55 8.02 14.49
CA LEU A 319 -12.69 8.66 15.15
C LEU A 319 -12.95 10.07 14.65
N ILE A 320 -11.89 10.81 14.29
CA ILE A 320 -12.00 12.14 13.67
C ILE A 320 -12.43 12.03 12.20
N ALA A 321 -11.89 11.04 11.47
CA ALA A 321 -12.22 10.84 10.07
C ALA A 321 -13.72 10.53 9.85
N LEU A 322 -14.35 9.80 10.78
CA LEU A 322 -15.74 9.38 10.67
C LEU A 322 -16.73 10.54 10.52
N PRO A 323 -16.80 11.54 11.44
CA PRO A 323 -17.71 12.67 11.26
C PRO A 323 -17.35 13.53 10.04
N CYS A 324 -16.06 13.65 9.70
CA CYS A 324 -15.64 14.38 8.50
C CYS A 324 -16.18 13.72 7.22
N PHE A 325 -16.05 12.38 7.09
CA PHE A 325 -16.64 11.65 5.96
C PHE A 325 -18.17 11.79 5.94
N PHE A 326 -18.82 11.61 7.08
CA PHE A 326 -20.28 11.72 7.17
C PHE A 326 -20.77 13.09 6.70
N LEU A 327 -20.18 14.19 7.20
CA LEU A 327 -20.51 15.55 6.81
C LEU A 327 -20.15 15.85 5.35
N ALA A 328 -19.01 15.33 4.88
CA ALA A 328 -18.58 15.50 3.49
C ALA A 328 -19.58 14.88 2.50
N ILE A 329 -20.06 13.66 2.79
CA ILE A 329 -21.03 12.94 1.96
C ILE A 329 -22.41 13.61 1.95
N GLN A 330 -22.79 14.30 3.03
CA GLN A 330 -24.05 15.06 3.11
C GLN A 330 -23.95 16.45 2.51
N SER A 331 -22.74 16.97 2.29
CA SER A 331 -22.53 18.33 1.83
C SER A 331 -23.04 18.51 0.40
N GLN A 332 -23.88 19.52 0.20
CA GLN A 332 -24.29 19.99 -1.12
C GLN A 332 -23.31 21.04 -1.70
N SER A 333 -22.41 21.57 -0.88
CA SER A 333 -21.37 22.50 -1.30
C SER A 333 -20.10 21.73 -1.66
N LEU A 334 -19.69 21.78 -2.93
CA LEU A 334 -18.45 21.14 -3.40
C LEU A 334 -17.21 21.70 -2.69
N ALA A 335 -17.18 23.01 -2.37
CA ALA A 335 -16.07 23.62 -1.65
C ALA A 335 -15.94 23.07 -0.22
N LEU A 336 -17.09 22.94 0.50
CA LEU A 336 -17.10 22.35 1.82
C LEU A 336 -16.76 20.85 1.78
N ALA A 337 -17.33 20.11 0.82
CA ALA A 337 -17.01 18.71 0.61
C ALA A 337 -15.51 18.51 0.35
N PHE A 338 -14.89 19.37 -0.46
CA PHE A 338 -13.46 19.34 -0.73
C PHE A 338 -12.61 19.39 0.55
N VAL A 339 -12.84 20.38 1.39
CA VAL A 339 -12.12 20.54 2.67
C VAL A 339 -12.38 19.33 3.59
N LEU A 340 -13.64 18.92 3.70
CA LEU A 340 -14.05 17.81 4.57
C LEU A 340 -13.51 16.47 4.10
N PHE A 341 -13.27 16.22 2.79
CA PHE A 341 -12.68 14.98 2.29
C PHE A 341 -11.15 14.94 2.43
N ILE A 342 -10.43 16.07 2.38
CA ILE A 342 -8.97 16.11 2.57
C ILE A 342 -8.60 15.56 3.95
N ILE A 343 -9.33 15.92 4.99
CA ILE A 343 -9.03 15.53 6.37
C ILE A 343 -9.05 13.99 6.53
N PRO A 344 -10.17 13.28 6.26
CA PRO A 344 -10.20 11.84 6.42
C PRO A 344 -9.30 11.10 5.43
N GLN A 345 -9.07 11.65 4.24
CA GLN A 345 -8.12 11.08 3.28
C GLN A 345 -6.70 11.04 3.85
N GLY A 346 -6.29 12.10 4.54
CA GLY A 346 -5.01 12.14 5.26
C GLY A 346 -5.00 11.19 6.45
N LEU A 347 -6.01 11.27 7.30
CA LEU A 347 -6.10 10.46 8.52
C LEU A 347 -6.15 8.96 8.22
N ASN A 348 -6.73 8.58 7.06
CA ASN A 348 -6.75 7.18 6.61
C ASN A 348 -5.35 6.59 6.37
N LEU A 349 -4.34 7.39 6.07
CA LEU A 349 -2.95 6.94 5.86
C LEU A 349 -2.05 7.11 7.10
N ALA A 350 -2.53 7.80 8.13
CA ALA A 350 -1.74 8.12 9.33
C ALA A 350 -1.34 6.89 10.17
N TRP A 351 -1.98 5.74 9.97
CA TRP A 351 -1.68 4.50 10.72
C TRP A 351 -0.45 3.75 10.21
N LEU A 352 -0.04 3.94 8.95
CA LEU A 352 0.98 3.13 8.29
C LEU A 352 2.29 3.02 9.10
N GLY A 353 2.88 4.15 9.47
CA GLY A 353 4.12 4.17 10.26
C GLY A 353 3.95 3.63 11.67
N PRO A 354 3.08 4.22 12.48
CA PRO A 354 2.89 3.84 13.88
C PRO A 354 2.53 2.36 14.07
N VAL A 355 1.57 1.84 13.31
CA VAL A 355 1.09 0.47 13.49
C VAL A 355 2.13 -0.57 13.08
N ILE A 356 2.86 -0.36 11.98
CA ILE A 356 3.96 -1.25 11.58
C ILE A 356 5.04 -1.26 12.66
N THR A 357 5.38 -0.11 13.22
CA THR A 357 6.34 -0.01 14.33
C THR A 357 5.87 -0.82 15.55
N ALA A 358 4.59 -0.68 15.93
CA ALA A 358 4.04 -1.48 17.04
C ALA A 358 4.16 -2.99 16.80
N VAL A 359 3.87 -3.45 15.59
CA VAL A 359 3.99 -4.88 15.21
C VAL A 359 5.45 -5.36 15.30
N GLN A 360 6.40 -4.54 14.83
CA GLN A 360 7.83 -4.88 14.89
C GLN A 360 8.34 -5.04 16.32
N HIS A 361 7.77 -4.33 17.27
CA HIS A 361 8.11 -4.46 18.69
C HIS A 361 7.44 -5.67 19.40
N LEU A 362 6.64 -6.44 18.71
CA LEU A 362 6.10 -7.71 19.24
C LEU A 362 7.10 -8.86 19.14
N VAL A 363 8.20 -8.71 18.40
CA VAL A 363 9.20 -9.75 18.15
C VAL A 363 10.62 -9.22 18.32
N PRO A 364 11.62 -10.11 18.53
CA PRO A 364 13.03 -9.72 18.52
C PRO A 364 13.46 -9.07 17.20
N VAL A 365 14.51 -8.23 17.24
CA VAL A 365 15.00 -7.43 16.11
C VAL A 365 15.21 -8.26 14.83
N ALA A 366 15.78 -9.46 14.95
CA ALA A 366 16.04 -10.37 13.84
C ALA A 366 14.76 -10.87 13.12
N GLN A 367 13.59 -10.77 13.78
CA GLN A 367 12.31 -11.28 13.26
C GLN A 367 11.34 -10.18 12.82
N ARG A 368 11.71 -8.91 12.90
CA ARG A 368 10.84 -7.75 12.59
C ARG A 368 10.31 -7.74 11.15
N SER A 369 11.12 -8.17 10.19
CA SER A 369 10.70 -8.25 8.78
C SER A 369 9.58 -9.27 8.58
N VAL A 370 9.71 -10.44 9.23
CA VAL A 370 8.68 -11.50 9.18
C VAL A 370 7.39 -11.02 9.85
N ALA A 371 7.51 -10.30 10.99
CA ALA A 371 6.35 -9.74 11.67
C ALA A 371 5.59 -8.73 10.80
N SER A 372 6.31 -7.84 10.14
CA SER A 372 5.71 -6.87 9.19
C SER A 372 5.05 -7.60 8.02
N ALA A 373 5.64 -8.66 7.49
CA ALA A 373 5.08 -9.44 6.39
C ALA A 373 3.78 -10.16 6.81
N CYS A 374 3.76 -10.80 7.99
CA CYS A 374 2.56 -11.43 8.53
C CYS A 374 1.42 -10.42 8.76
N PHE A 375 1.76 -9.26 9.31
CA PHE A 375 0.81 -8.17 9.51
C PHE A 375 0.22 -7.69 8.18
N LEU A 376 1.08 -7.36 7.21
CA LEU A 376 0.64 -6.88 5.89
C LEU A 376 -0.16 -7.96 5.13
N PHE A 377 0.18 -9.24 5.31
CA PHE A 377 -0.61 -10.35 4.77
C PHE A 377 -2.07 -10.30 5.26
N VAL A 378 -2.27 -10.23 6.57
CA VAL A 378 -3.61 -10.17 7.18
C VAL A 378 -4.33 -8.88 6.74
N ASN A 379 -3.64 -7.74 6.84
CA ASN A 379 -4.21 -6.44 6.48
C ASN A 379 -4.65 -6.37 5.02
N ASN A 380 -3.81 -6.80 4.09
CA ASN A 380 -4.13 -6.69 2.65
C ASN A 380 -5.15 -7.73 2.21
N LEU A 381 -5.06 -8.97 2.71
CA LEU A 381 -6.02 -10.01 2.35
C LEU A 381 -7.45 -9.63 2.77
N ILE A 382 -7.61 -9.12 3.98
CA ILE A 382 -8.92 -8.71 4.51
C ILE A 382 -9.28 -7.31 4.01
N GLY A 383 -8.40 -6.32 4.24
CA GLY A 383 -8.69 -4.91 3.96
C GLY A 383 -8.91 -4.64 2.49
N LEU A 384 -7.93 -4.96 1.66
CA LEU A 384 -8.01 -4.76 0.22
C LEU A 384 -8.96 -5.75 -0.44
N GLY A 385 -8.91 -7.04 -0.04
CA GLY A 385 -9.73 -8.10 -0.63
C GLY A 385 -11.23 -7.89 -0.41
N LEU A 386 -11.65 -7.58 0.81
CA LEU A 386 -13.07 -7.40 1.13
C LEU A 386 -13.56 -5.96 0.97
N GLY A 387 -12.68 -4.94 1.10
CA GLY A 387 -13.09 -3.55 1.15
C GLY A 387 -13.94 -3.14 -0.05
N THR A 388 -13.40 -3.21 -1.24
CA THR A 388 -14.12 -2.79 -2.46
C THR A 388 -15.34 -3.65 -2.74
N TRP A 389 -15.28 -4.96 -2.49
CA TRP A 389 -16.40 -5.88 -2.67
C TRP A 389 -17.57 -5.60 -1.71
N TYR A 390 -17.27 -5.37 -0.43
CA TYR A 390 -18.30 -5.09 0.58
C TYR A 390 -19.20 -3.92 0.18
N PHE A 391 -18.59 -2.79 -0.22
CA PHE A 391 -19.36 -1.60 -0.63
C PHE A 391 -20.20 -1.86 -1.88
N GLY A 392 -19.65 -2.59 -2.87
CA GLY A 392 -20.38 -2.98 -4.07
C GLY A 392 -21.54 -3.90 -3.76
N ALA A 393 -21.34 -4.94 -2.93
CA ALA A 393 -22.36 -5.89 -2.54
C ALA A 393 -23.49 -5.22 -1.73
N VAL A 394 -23.14 -4.32 -0.82
CA VAL A 394 -24.15 -3.54 -0.06
C VAL A 394 -24.88 -2.57 -0.99
N SER A 395 -24.19 -1.92 -1.95
CA SER A 395 -24.84 -1.06 -2.94
C SER A 395 -25.86 -1.83 -3.78
N ASP A 396 -25.48 -2.99 -4.34
CA ASP A 396 -26.41 -3.84 -5.11
C ASP A 396 -27.63 -4.27 -4.28
N ALA A 397 -27.42 -4.69 -3.02
CA ALA A 397 -28.50 -5.10 -2.11
C ALA A 397 -29.46 -3.96 -1.77
N LEU A 398 -28.96 -2.72 -1.72
CA LEU A 398 -29.75 -1.53 -1.40
C LEU A 398 -30.39 -0.86 -2.64
N THR A 399 -29.95 -1.20 -3.84
CA THR A 399 -30.44 -0.61 -5.10
C THR A 399 -31.96 -0.71 -5.27
N PRO A 400 -32.64 -1.84 -4.93
CA PRO A 400 -34.10 -1.92 -5.07
C PRO A 400 -34.87 -0.90 -4.21
N ARG A 401 -34.26 -0.43 -3.10
CA ARG A 401 -34.87 0.53 -2.17
C ARG A 401 -34.45 1.97 -2.39
N PHE A 402 -33.20 2.20 -2.78
CA PHE A 402 -32.60 3.54 -2.80
C PHE A 402 -32.12 3.98 -4.20
N GLY A 403 -32.20 3.12 -5.21
CA GLY A 403 -31.78 3.44 -6.58
C GLY A 403 -30.32 3.93 -6.64
N GLU A 404 -30.09 5.06 -7.29
CA GLU A 404 -28.73 5.67 -7.45
C GLU A 404 -28.08 6.04 -6.10
N GLU A 405 -28.87 6.30 -5.05
CA GLU A 405 -28.38 6.63 -3.73
C GLU A 405 -27.91 5.41 -2.92
N SER A 406 -28.09 4.19 -3.44
CA SER A 406 -27.68 2.94 -2.76
C SER A 406 -26.22 2.96 -2.33
N LEU A 407 -25.35 3.52 -3.18
CA LEU A 407 -23.91 3.62 -2.90
C LEU A 407 -23.59 4.58 -1.73
N ARG A 408 -24.35 5.66 -1.55
CA ARG A 408 -24.23 6.56 -0.40
C ARG A 408 -24.45 5.81 0.90
N TYR A 409 -25.51 5.00 0.98
CA TYR A 409 -25.81 4.19 2.16
C TYR A 409 -24.80 3.05 2.36
N ALA A 410 -24.29 2.47 1.28
CA ALA A 410 -23.19 1.51 1.35
C ALA A 410 -21.94 2.14 1.97
N ILE A 411 -21.58 3.39 1.58
CA ILE A 411 -20.46 4.12 2.18
C ILE A 411 -20.72 4.37 3.66
N TYR A 412 -21.92 4.83 4.06
CA TYR A 412 -22.24 5.03 5.48
C TYR A 412 -22.08 3.75 6.30
N SER A 413 -22.53 2.61 5.77
CA SER A 413 -22.35 1.34 6.47
C SER A 413 -20.88 0.97 6.64
N GLY A 414 -20.06 1.25 5.62
CA GLY A 414 -18.62 1.00 5.64
C GLY A 414 -17.85 1.86 6.64
N LEU A 415 -18.33 3.08 6.94
CA LEU A 415 -17.71 3.92 7.98
C LEU A 415 -17.71 3.26 9.37
N ALA A 416 -18.60 2.32 9.63
CA ALA A 416 -18.63 1.56 10.89
C ALA A 416 -17.32 0.76 11.11
N PHE A 417 -16.61 0.37 10.05
CA PHE A 417 -15.33 -0.30 10.18
C PHE A 417 -14.25 0.58 10.86
N TYR A 418 -14.34 1.91 10.77
CA TYR A 418 -13.47 2.80 11.53
C TYR A 418 -13.74 2.75 13.04
N LEU A 419 -14.99 2.54 13.45
CA LEU A 419 -15.32 2.33 14.88
C LEU A 419 -14.73 1.00 15.36
N VAL A 420 -14.87 -0.06 14.57
CA VAL A 420 -14.30 -1.37 14.88
C VAL A 420 -12.77 -1.28 14.96
N ALA A 421 -12.12 -0.61 14.00
CA ALA A 421 -10.69 -0.39 13.99
C ALA A 421 -10.22 0.37 15.23
N SER A 422 -10.90 1.47 15.57
CA SER A 422 -10.58 2.28 16.76
C SER A 422 -10.74 1.48 18.05
N ALA A 423 -11.81 0.71 18.18
CA ALA A 423 -12.04 -0.13 19.36
C ALA A 423 -10.93 -1.19 19.52
N LEU A 424 -10.58 -1.89 18.43
CA LEU A 424 -9.52 -2.90 18.42
C LEU A 424 -8.14 -2.28 18.75
N PHE A 425 -7.85 -1.09 18.23
CA PHE A 425 -6.60 -0.41 18.56
C PHE A 425 -6.55 0.08 20.00
N VAL A 426 -7.65 0.57 20.57
CA VAL A 426 -7.71 0.96 21.99
C VAL A 426 -7.53 -0.26 22.90
N ILE A 427 -8.17 -1.39 22.58
CA ILE A 427 -8.00 -2.65 23.32
C ILE A 427 -6.56 -3.15 23.16
N GLY A 428 -6.01 -3.11 21.94
CA GLY A 428 -4.63 -3.47 21.64
C GLY A 428 -3.62 -2.61 22.40
N ALA A 429 -3.85 -1.30 22.50
CA ALA A 429 -3.00 -0.36 23.22
C ALA A 429 -2.86 -0.71 24.71
N ARG A 430 -3.94 -1.19 25.35
CA ARG A 430 -3.92 -1.63 26.75
C ARG A 430 -3.07 -2.90 26.95
N ARG A 431 -3.05 -3.79 25.95
CA ARG A 431 -2.31 -5.06 26.02
C ARG A 431 -0.87 -4.95 25.50
N LEU A 432 -0.57 -3.93 24.69
CA LEU A 432 0.69 -3.79 23.98
C LEU A 432 1.91 -3.86 24.91
N LYS A 433 1.82 -3.30 26.13
CA LYS A 433 2.91 -3.32 27.12
C LYS A 433 3.29 -4.74 27.57
N HIS A 434 2.35 -5.67 27.60
CA HIS A 434 2.60 -7.07 28.04
C HIS A 434 3.30 -7.87 26.94
N ASP A 435 3.02 -7.56 25.68
CA ASP A 435 3.57 -8.29 24.53
C ASP A 435 4.82 -7.62 23.95
N TRP A 436 5.19 -6.43 24.45
CA TRP A 436 6.32 -5.64 23.96
C TRP A 436 7.66 -6.33 24.20
N VAL A 437 8.47 -6.45 23.15
CA VAL A 437 9.85 -6.94 23.22
C VAL A 437 10.76 -5.73 23.06
N ALA A 438 11.62 -5.49 24.04
CA ALA A 438 12.52 -4.34 24.09
C ALA A 438 13.62 -4.40 23.02
#